data_58b08da78183182ee8788d696d8cbc29
#
_entry.id   58b08da78183182ee8788d696d8cbc29
#
_cell.length_a   1.000
_cell.length_b   1.000
_cell.length_c   1.000
_cell.angle_alpha   90.00
_cell.angle_beta   90.00
_cell.angle_gamma   90.00
#
_symmetry.space_group_name_H-M   'P 1'
#
loop_
_entity.id
_entity.type
_entity.pdbx_description
1 polymer ?
#
loop_
_entity_poly.entity_id
_entity_poly.type
_entity_poly.pdbx_seq_one_letter_code
_entity_poly.pdbx_strand_id
1 'polypeptide(L)' 'MAPGFFPNNNPAQMLFNPDGSYRAKAQRGVDATPMHRMGHPNELIGTLVWLASDASSYVTGITVTVDGGYLLDSPA' A
#
# COMPACT_ATOMS: atom_id res chain seq x y z
N MET A 1 -3.13 10.29 5.13
CA MET A 1 -2.96 8.85 4.89
C MET A 1 -1.71 8.62 4.06
N ALA A 2 -0.92 7.63 4.44
CA ALA A 2 0.33 7.32 3.76
C ALA A 2 0.26 5.89 3.19
N PRO A 3 -0.10 5.72 1.92
CA PRO A 3 -0.14 4.39 1.30
C PRO A 3 1.27 3.89 1.00
N GLY A 4 1.44 2.58 1.08
CA GLY A 4 2.68 1.91 0.72
C GLY A 4 2.70 1.49 -0.75
N PHE A 5 3.10 0.24 -0.99
CA PHE A 5 3.24 -0.27 -2.35
C PHE A 5 1.90 -0.81 -2.86
N PHE A 6 1.31 -0.07 -3.78
CA PHE A 6 0.02 -0.40 -4.41
C PHE A 6 0.17 -0.38 -5.93
N PRO A 7 -0.61 -1.20 -6.65
CA PRO A 7 -0.65 -1.08 -8.11
C PRO A 7 -1.44 0.17 -8.48
N ASN A 8 -0.74 1.20 -8.93
CA ASN A 8 -1.34 2.46 -9.33
C ASN A 8 -2.04 2.33 -10.69
N ASN A 9 -1.77 3.26 -11.61
CA ASN A 9 -2.29 3.22 -12.96
C ASN A 9 -1.41 2.41 -13.91
N ASN A 10 -0.44 1.67 -13.38
CA ASN A 10 0.46 0.88 -14.21
C ASN A 10 -0.29 -0.31 -14.82
N PRO A 11 -0.11 -0.56 -16.13
CA PRO A 11 -0.68 -1.76 -16.74
C PRO A 11 -0.11 -3.03 -16.10
N ALA A 12 -0.90 -4.09 -16.10
CA ALA A 12 -0.48 -5.36 -15.52
C ALA A 12 0.84 -5.86 -16.12
N GLN A 13 1.09 -5.63 -17.42
CA GLN A 13 2.33 -6.05 -18.06
C GLN A 13 3.57 -5.31 -17.54
N MET A 14 3.42 -4.21 -16.82
CA MET A 14 4.54 -3.53 -16.17
C MET A 14 4.87 -4.09 -14.78
N LEU A 15 3.93 -4.79 -14.17
CA LEU A 15 4.04 -5.37 -12.83
C LEU A 15 4.26 -6.88 -12.87
N PHE A 16 3.67 -7.55 -13.85
CA PHE A 16 3.66 -9.00 -13.93
C PHE A 16 4.28 -9.49 -15.22
N ASN A 17 4.96 -10.63 -15.13
CA ASN A 17 5.39 -11.38 -16.30
C ASN A 17 4.18 -12.13 -16.90
N PRO A 18 4.30 -12.61 -18.17
CA PRO A 18 3.19 -13.38 -18.78
C PRO A 18 2.76 -14.62 -18.00
N ASP A 19 3.66 -15.19 -17.17
CA ASP A 19 3.36 -16.37 -16.36
C ASP A 19 2.68 -16.02 -15.02
N GLY A 20 2.42 -14.73 -14.75
CA GLY A 20 1.78 -14.28 -13.52
C GLY A 20 2.72 -13.90 -12.40
N SER A 21 4.02 -14.14 -12.54
CA SER A 21 5.00 -13.73 -11.52
C SER A 21 5.27 -12.23 -11.60
N TYR A 22 5.78 -11.65 -10.50
CA TYR A 22 6.14 -10.23 -10.48
C TYR A 22 7.36 -9.95 -11.34
N ARG A 23 7.34 -8.83 -12.04
CA ARG A 23 8.55 -8.29 -12.66
C ARG A 23 9.52 -7.82 -11.58
N ALA A 24 10.80 -7.71 -11.93
CA ALA A 24 11.86 -7.42 -10.95
C ALA A 24 11.57 -6.18 -10.10
N LYS A 25 11.05 -5.10 -10.70
CA LYS A 25 10.74 -3.89 -9.96
C LYS A 25 9.60 -4.09 -8.97
N ALA A 26 8.55 -4.80 -9.37
CA ALA A 26 7.43 -5.11 -8.50
C ALA A 26 7.86 -6.08 -7.40
N GLN A 27 8.71 -7.06 -7.73
CA GLN A 27 9.22 -8.01 -6.76
C GLN A 27 10.02 -7.31 -5.66
N ARG A 28 10.83 -6.31 -6.02
CA ARG A 28 11.59 -5.54 -5.02
C ARG A 28 10.67 -4.83 -4.03
N GLY A 29 9.58 -4.23 -4.51
CA GLY A 29 8.60 -3.58 -3.64
C GLY A 29 7.91 -4.58 -2.73
N VAL A 30 7.53 -5.72 -3.25
CA VAL A 30 6.90 -6.79 -2.48
C VAL A 30 7.86 -7.33 -1.41
N ASP A 31 9.13 -7.54 -1.78
CA ASP A 31 10.14 -8.05 -0.84
C ASP A 31 10.41 -7.05 0.28
N ALA A 32 10.34 -5.75 -0.01
CA ALA A 32 10.54 -4.70 0.99
C ALA A 32 9.33 -4.52 1.91
N THR A 33 8.19 -5.12 1.58
CA THR A 33 6.96 -5.03 2.36
C THR A 33 6.87 -6.25 3.27
N PRO A 34 6.82 -6.09 4.61
CA PRO A 34 6.73 -7.24 5.52
C PRO A 34 5.60 -8.20 5.24
N MET A 35 4.45 -7.72 4.78
CA MET A 35 3.34 -8.60 4.42
C MET A 35 3.54 -9.31 3.08
N HIS A 36 4.64 -9.03 2.37
CA HIS A 36 5.06 -9.70 1.14
C HIS A 36 4.02 -9.67 0.02
N ARG A 37 3.34 -8.55 -0.13
CA ARG A 37 2.39 -8.34 -1.21
C ARG A 37 2.15 -6.86 -1.43
N MET A 38 1.63 -6.52 -2.60
CA MET A 38 1.08 -5.19 -2.84
C MET A 38 -0.26 -5.07 -2.12
N GLY A 39 -0.60 -3.86 -1.71
CA GLY A 39 -1.94 -3.59 -1.22
C GLY A 39 -2.95 -3.59 -2.36
N HIS A 40 -4.16 -4.03 -2.09
CA HIS A 40 -5.27 -3.87 -3.02
C HIS A 40 -5.85 -2.46 -2.84
N PRO A 41 -6.19 -1.74 -3.93
CA PRO A 41 -6.78 -0.40 -3.79
C PRO A 41 -7.97 -0.33 -2.84
N ASN A 42 -8.78 -1.39 -2.76
CA ASN A 42 -9.91 -1.43 -1.82
C ASN A 42 -9.47 -1.40 -0.36
N GLU A 43 -8.22 -1.73 -0.07
CA GLU A 43 -7.70 -1.71 1.30
C GLU A 43 -7.44 -0.29 1.81
N LEU A 44 -7.48 0.70 0.93
CA LEU A 44 -7.39 2.12 1.32
C LEU A 44 -8.75 2.71 1.65
N ILE A 45 -9.84 2.10 1.18
CA ILE A 45 -11.18 2.67 1.27
C ILE A 45 -11.65 2.80 2.72
N GLY A 46 -11.44 1.76 3.53
CA GLY A 46 -11.86 1.79 4.93
C GLY A 46 -11.25 2.95 5.70
N THR A 47 -9.94 3.16 5.54
CA THR A 47 -9.24 4.27 6.19
C THR A 47 -9.73 5.61 5.67
N LEU A 48 -9.93 5.73 4.36
CA LEU A 48 -10.44 6.96 3.76
C LEU A 48 -11.82 7.32 4.27
N VAL A 49 -12.73 6.34 4.32
CA VAL A 49 -14.08 6.54 4.83
C VAL A 49 -14.05 6.94 6.30
N TRP A 50 -13.21 6.28 7.11
CA TRP A 50 -13.07 6.62 8.53
C TRP A 50 -12.59 8.06 8.71
N LEU A 51 -11.55 8.47 7.97
CA LEU A 51 -11.01 9.83 8.06
C LEU A 51 -12.01 10.89 7.58
N ALA A 52 -12.89 10.53 6.65
CA ALA A 52 -13.90 11.45 6.11
C ALA A 52 -15.20 11.44 6.90
N SER A 53 -15.32 10.59 7.92
CA SER A 53 -16.56 10.39 8.67
C SER A 53 -16.49 11.03 10.05
N ASP A 54 -17.65 11.14 10.71
CA ASP A 54 -17.73 11.62 12.08
C ASP A 54 -17.08 10.68 13.08
N ALA A 55 -16.83 9.43 12.70
CA ALA A 55 -16.15 8.46 13.56
C ALA A 55 -14.73 8.91 13.92
N SER A 56 -14.09 9.76 13.10
CA SER A 56 -12.76 10.31 13.37
C SER A 56 -12.80 11.79 13.76
N SER A 57 -13.92 12.28 14.27
CA SER A 57 -14.14 13.73 14.48
C SER A 57 -13.16 14.37 15.46
N TYR A 58 -12.52 13.60 16.36
CA TYR A 58 -11.55 14.13 17.31
C TYR A 58 -10.11 13.77 16.92
N VAL A 59 -9.90 13.25 15.70
CA VAL A 59 -8.59 12.78 15.23
C VAL A 59 -7.93 13.87 14.41
N THR A 60 -6.73 14.29 14.84
CA THR A 60 -5.93 15.28 14.13
C THR A 60 -4.46 15.07 14.46
N GLY A 61 -3.57 15.60 13.64
CA GLY A 61 -2.14 15.54 13.88
C GLY A 61 -1.53 14.17 13.69
N ILE A 62 -2.22 13.23 13.02
CA ILE A 62 -1.72 11.88 12.80
C ILE A 62 -1.53 11.58 11.33
N THR A 63 -0.70 10.57 11.06
CA THR A 63 -0.59 9.94 9.74
C THR A 63 -1.02 8.49 9.89
N VAL A 64 -2.02 8.07 9.13
CA VAL A 64 -2.42 6.65 9.08
C VAL A 64 -1.64 6.00 7.96
N THR A 65 -0.84 5.00 8.31
CA THR A 65 0.00 4.28 7.36
C THR A 65 -0.69 2.99 6.94
N VAL A 66 -0.90 2.82 5.63
CA VAL A 66 -1.54 1.63 5.05
C VAL A 66 -0.56 1.04 4.05
N ASP A 67 0.40 0.24 4.54
CA ASP A 67 1.57 -0.13 3.75
C ASP A 67 2.07 -1.57 3.98
N GLY A 68 1.29 -2.41 4.65
CA GLY A 68 1.73 -3.78 4.92
C GLY A 68 3.00 -3.87 5.76
N GLY A 69 3.36 -2.79 6.46
CA GLY A 69 4.55 -2.73 7.30
C GLY A 69 5.78 -2.15 6.61
N TYR A 70 5.65 -1.64 5.41
CA TYR A 70 6.78 -1.13 4.62
C TYR A 70 7.66 -0.15 5.41
N LEU A 71 7.05 0.81 6.10
CA LEU A 71 7.81 1.81 6.86
C LEU A 71 8.52 1.23 8.09
N LEU A 72 8.05 0.10 8.61
CA LEU A 72 8.69 -0.54 9.75
C LEU A 72 10.07 -1.10 9.39
N ASP A 73 10.26 -1.51 8.14
CA ASP A 73 11.54 -2.02 7.64
C ASP A 73 12.40 -0.95 7.01
N SER A 74 11.88 0.25 6.89
CA SER A 74 12.63 1.33 6.28
C SER A 74 13.76 1.77 7.23
N PRO A 75 15.01 1.79 6.78
CA PRO A 75 16.07 2.36 7.60
C PRO A 75 15.76 3.86 7.80
N ALA A 76 15.76 4.24 9.03
CA ALA A 76 15.45 5.61 9.39
C ALA A 76 16.52 6.57 8.86
#